data_c07d1c19e9a4cdef37514afdde20e832
#
_entry.id   c07d1c19e9a4cdef37514afdde20e832
#
_cell.length_a   1.000
_cell.length_b   1.000
_cell.length_c   1.000
_cell.angle_alpha   90.00
_cell.angle_beta   90.00
_cell.angle_gamma   90.00
#
_symmetry.space_group_name_H-M   'P 1'
#
loop_
_entity.id
_entity.type
_entity.pdbx_description
1 polymer ?
#
loop_
_entity_poly.entity_id
_entity_poly.type
_entity_poly.pdbx_seq_one_letter_code
_entity_poly.pdbx_strand_id
1 'polypeptide(L)'
;MPLKKFLNRVIVGDCIEKMDSLPAESVDIVFADPPYNLQLSGDLARPDQTIVDGVKDSWDKFKSISDYDNYTKEWMSSARRVLKPDGSIWVIGSYHNIFRLGYILQDLDFWLLNDVIWRKVNPMPNFRGRRFTNAHETLIWASKTKTSKYTFNYEAMKS
;
A
#
# COMPACT_ATOMS: atom_id res chain seq x y z
N MET A 1 2.34 -26.32 3.70
CA MET A 1 2.09 -26.42 2.25
C MET A 1 3.34 -26.00 1.49
N PRO A 2 3.74 -26.65 0.39
CA PRO A 2 4.93 -26.24 -0.34
C PRO A 2 4.72 -24.89 -1.03
N LEU A 3 5.66 -23.96 -0.86
CA LEU A 3 5.65 -22.61 -1.45
C LEU A 3 5.54 -22.65 -3.00
N LYS A 4 6.02 -23.74 -3.63
CA LYS A 4 6.06 -23.91 -5.11
C LYS A 4 4.73 -23.62 -5.81
N LYS A 5 3.58 -23.87 -5.18
CA LYS A 5 2.27 -23.63 -5.81
C LYS A 5 1.90 -22.16 -5.96
N PHE A 6 2.62 -21.27 -5.25
CA PHE A 6 2.38 -19.82 -5.28
C PHE A 6 3.37 -19.07 -6.18
N LEU A 7 4.47 -19.72 -6.58
CA LEU A 7 5.53 -19.05 -7.36
C LEU A 7 5.07 -18.71 -8.77
N ASN A 8 5.39 -17.49 -9.22
CA ASN A 8 5.14 -16.98 -10.57
C ASN A 8 3.67 -17.05 -10.98
N ARG A 9 2.74 -16.73 -10.07
CA ARG A 9 1.31 -16.78 -10.30
C ARG A 9 0.62 -15.51 -9.82
N VAL A 10 -0.42 -15.11 -10.53
CA VAL A 10 -1.45 -14.18 -10.05
C VAL A 10 -2.49 -15.00 -9.28
N ILE A 11 -2.81 -14.55 -8.08
CA ILE A 11 -3.78 -15.20 -7.19
C ILE A 11 -4.89 -14.19 -6.90
N VAL A 12 -6.09 -14.47 -7.42
CA VAL A 12 -7.25 -13.62 -7.22
C VAL A 12 -7.98 -14.01 -5.93
N GLY A 13 -8.42 -13.02 -5.16
CA GLY A 13 -9.21 -13.18 -3.94
C GLY A 13 -8.83 -12.20 -2.85
N ASP A 14 -9.42 -12.36 -1.68
CA ASP A 14 -9.10 -11.56 -0.50
C ASP A 14 -7.63 -11.73 -0.11
N CYS A 15 -6.91 -10.60 0.03
CA CYS A 15 -5.46 -10.60 0.25
C CYS A 15 -5.09 -11.21 1.61
N ILE A 16 -5.93 -11.05 2.64
CA ILE A 16 -5.69 -11.58 3.98
C ILE A 16 -5.76 -13.11 3.92
N GLU A 17 -6.85 -13.66 3.39
CA GLU A 17 -7.02 -15.11 3.23
C GLU A 17 -5.89 -15.72 2.39
N LYS A 18 -5.49 -15.05 1.29
CA LYS A 18 -4.41 -15.54 0.43
C LYS A 18 -3.06 -15.52 1.14
N MET A 19 -2.72 -14.43 1.82
CA MET A 19 -1.51 -14.36 2.62
C MET A 19 -1.53 -15.40 3.75
N ASP A 20 -2.66 -15.58 4.44
CA ASP A 20 -2.77 -16.56 5.53
C ASP A 20 -2.59 -18.01 5.07
N SER A 21 -2.84 -18.29 3.80
CA SER A 21 -2.53 -19.59 3.21
C SER A 21 -1.04 -19.81 2.87
N LEU A 22 -0.21 -18.75 2.93
CA LEU A 22 1.24 -18.84 2.75
C LEU A 22 1.93 -19.28 4.05
N PRO A 23 3.04 -20.01 3.96
CA PRO A 23 3.88 -20.26 5.12
C PRO A 23 4.37 -18.94 5.76
N ALA A 24 4.51 -18.92 7.07
CA ALA A 24 5.21 -17.82 7.74
C ALA A 24 6.66 -17.71 7.23
N GLU A 25 7.20 -16.49 7.23
CA GLU A 25 8.60 -16.22 6.89
C GLU A 25 9.04 -16.79 5.53
N SER A 26 8.16 -16.70 4.54
CA SER A 26 8.37 -17.28 3.20
C SER A 26 8.63 -16.25 2.10
N VAL A 27 8.43 -14.96 2.37
CA VAL A 27 8.51 -13.87 1.38
C VAL A 27 9.64 -12.91 1.74
N ASP A 28 10.42 -12.50 0.76
CA ASP A 28 11.51 -11.53 0.95
C ASP A 28 11.02 -10.09 0.94
N ILE A 29 9.98 -9.82 0.13
CA ILE A 29 9.41 -8.48 -0.03
C ILE A 29 7.89 -8.56 -0.17
N VAL A 30 7.21 -7.57 0.42
CA VAL A 30 5.81 -7.26 0.14
C VAL A 30 5.76 -5.87 -0.49
N PHE A 31 5.11 -5.74 -1.66
CA PHE A 31 4.77 -4.45 -2.25
C PHE A 31 3.26 -4.34 -2.27
N ALA A 32 2.71 -3.37 -1.56
CA ALA A 32 1.28 -3.22 -1.36
C ALA A 32 0.76 -1.88 -1.91
N ASP A 33 -0.31 -1.98 -2.71
CA ASP A 33 -1.14 -0.85 -3.14
C ASP A 33 -2.55 -1.07 -2.57
N PRO A 34 -2.78 -0.70 -1.29
CA PRO A 34 -4.02 -0.98 -0.59
C PRO A 34 -5.13 -0.02 -1.01
N PRO A 35 -6.41 -0.30 -0.65
CA PRO A 35 -7.49 0.65 -0.79
C PRO A 35 -7.14 2.04 -0.21
N TYR A 36 -7.51 3.11 -0.92
CA TYR A 36 -7.20 4.48 -0.50
C TYR A 36 -8.32 5.09 0.35
N ASN A 37 -9.46 4.43 0.45
CA ASN A 37 -10.67 4.93 1.13
C ASN A 37 -11.04 6.34 0.66
N LEU A 38 -11.08 6.54 -0.65
CA LEU A 38 -11.23 7.86 -1.27
C LEU A 38 -12.57 8.53 -0.96
N GLN A 39 -13.59 7.80 -0.49
CA GLN A 39 -14.93 8.29 -0.12
C GLN A 39 -15.46 9.35 -1.09
N LEU A 40 -15.34 9.09 -2.38
CA LEU A 40 -15.81 10.01 -3.41
C LEU A 40 -17.34 10.08 -3.38
N SER A 41 -17.88 11.21 -3.01
CA SER A 41 -19.30 11.50 -3.11
C SER A 41 -19.61 11.97 -4.54
N GLY A 42 -19.94 11.05 -5.44
CA GLY A 42 -20.35 11.35 -6.80
C GLY A 42 -19.37 10.94 -7.90
N ASP A 43 -19.81 11.09 -9.14
CA ASP A 43 -19.00 10.78 -10.30
C ASP A 43 -17.89 11.81 -10.50
N LEU A 44 -16.66 11.34 -10.72
CA LEU A 44 -15.56 12.18 -11.17
C LEU A 44 -15.71 12.40 -12.67
N ALA A 45 -16.05 13.62 -13.08
CA ALA A 45 -16.03 14.00 -14.49
C ALA A 45 -14.71 14.68 -14.85
N ARG A 46 -14.18 14.36 -16.03
CA ARG A 46 -13.08 15.11 -16.66
C ARG A 46 -13.60 16.47 -17.16
N PRO A 47 -12.69 17.41 -17.54
CA PRO A 47 -13.12 18.69 -18.10
C PRO A 47 -13.94 18.58 -19.39
N ASP A 48 -13.76 17.50 -20.15
CA ASP A 48 -14.52 17.16 -21.35
C ASP A 48 -15.87 16.48 -21.05
N GLN A 49 -16.30 16.48 -19.78
CA GLN A 49 -17.53 15.85 -19.25
C GLN A 49 -17.56 14.31 -19.33
N THR A 50 -16.49 13.67 -19.77
CA THR A 50 -16.39 12.21 -19.69
C THR A 50 -16.28 11.77 -18.23
N ILE A 51 -17.07 10.77 -17.84
CA ILE A 51 -17.01 10.21 -16.49
C ILE A 51 -15.70 9.42 -16.35
N VAL A 52 -14.93 9.74 -15.33
CA VAL A 52 -13.85 8.87 -14.91
C VAL A 52 -14.52 7.67 -14.24
N ASP A 53 -14.26 6.49 -14.77
CA ASP A 53 -14.59 5.25 -14.09
C ASP A 53 -13.68 5.13 -12.85
N GLY A 54 -13.98 6.00 -11.90
CA GLY A 54 -13.28 6.07 -10.62
C GLY A 54 -13.94 5.10 -9.69
N VAL A 55 -13.14 4.42 -8.95
CA VAL A 55 -13.42 3.36 -8.00
C VAL A 55 -14.79 3.50 -7.34
N LYS A 56 -15.81 2.88 -7.96
CA LYS A 56 -17.14 2.66 -7.38
C LYS A 56 -17.20 1.32 -6.64
N ASP A 57 -16.11 0.59 -6.63
CA ASP A 57 -16.02 -0.75 -6.11
C ASP A 57 -16.19 -0.78 -4.58
N SER A 58 -16.90 -1.78 -4.12
CA SER A 58 -17.20 -1.95 -2.69
C SER A 58 -15.96 -2.16 -1.83
N TRP A 59 -14.87 -2.65 -2.40
CA TRP A 59 -13.63 -2.91 -1.69
C TRP A 59 -12.86 -1.65 -1.27
N ASP A 60 -13.08 -0.48 -1.89
CA ASP A 60 -12.48 0.82 -1.49
C ASP A 60 -13.45 1.67 -0.65
N LYS A 61 -14.55 1.08 -0.14
CA LYS A 61 -15.55 1.79 0.65
C LYS A 61 -15.64 1.20 2.05
N PHE A 62 -15.21 1.99 3.01
CA PHE A 62 -15.31 1.63 4.42
C PHE A 62 -16.41 2.45 5.09
N LYS A 63 -17.14 1.84 6.02
CA LYS A 63 -18.23 2.50 6.76
C LYS A 63 -17.71 3.60 7.69
N SER A 64 -16.49 3.42 8.20
CA SER A 64 -15.82 4.34 9.09
C SER A 64 -14.31 4.30 8.91
N ILE A 65 -13.63 5.30 9.43
CA ILE A 65 -12.16 5.32 9.53
C ILE A 65 -11.66 4.16 10.41
N SER A 66 -12.41 3.80 11.44
CA SER A 66 -12.06 2.65 12.30
C SER A 66 -12.12 1.33 11.53
N ASP A 67 -13.12 1.14 10.66
CA ASP A 67 -13.20 -0.06 9.83
C ASP A 67 -12.01 -0.14 8.85
N TYR A 68 -11.62 1.00 8.27
CA TYR A 68 -10.42 1.09 7.43
C TYR A 68 -9.14 0.71 8.20
N ASP A 69 -9.00 1.24 9.43
CA ASP A 69 -7.84 0.94 10.26
C ASP A 69 -7.79 -0.54 10.66
N ASN A 70 -8.93 -1.13 11.03
CA ASN A 70 -9.01 -2.54 11.39
C ASN A 70 -8.61 -3.43 10.21
N TYR A 71 -9.19 -3.18 9.03
CA TYR A 71 -8.81 -3.88 7.81
C TYR A 71 -7.32 -3.72 7.49
N THR A 72 -6.80 -2.50 7.65
CA THR A 72 -5.38 -2.21 7.40
C THR A 72 -4.47 -2.96 8.37
N LYS A 73 -4.83 -3.02 9.65
CA LYS A 73 -4.10 -3.80 10.67
C LYS A 73 -4.10 -5.29 10.34
N GLU A 74 -5.23 -5.82 9.89
CA GLU A 74 -5.36 -7.25 9.53
C GLU A 74 -4.44 -7.62 8.38
N TRP A 75 -4.53 -6.93 7.22
CA TRP A 75 -3.69 -7.30 6.09
C TRP A 75 -2.19 -7.02 6.35
N MET A 76 -1.84 -5.95 7.08
CA MET A 76 -0.45 -5.68 7.45
C MET A 76 0.10 -6.73 8.42
N SER A 77 -0.72 -7.24 9.34
CA SER A 77 -0.35 -8.34 10.23
C SER A 77 -0.08 -9.62 9.46
N SER A 78 -0.94 -9.97 8.48
CA SER A 78 -0.72 -11.10 7.59
C SER A 78 0.54 -10.92 6.73
N ALA A 79 0.78 -9.70 6.21
CA ALA A 79 2.01 -9.36 5.49
C ALA A 79 3.26 -9.53 6.39
N ARG A 80 3.21 -9.06 7.64
CA ARG A 80 4.31 -9.21 8.61
C ARG A 80 4.61 -10.66 8.92
N ARG A 81 3.58 -11.49 9.04
CA ARG A 81 3.72 -12.93 9.30
C ARG A 81 4.44 -13.65 8.17
N VAL A 82 4.11 -13.34 6.91
CA VAL A 82 4.71 -14.00 5.75
C VAL A 82 6.10 -13.46 5.40
N LEU A 83 6.46 -12.25 5.80
CA LEU A 83 7.79 -11.69 5.60
C LEU A 83 8.84 -12.47 6.39
N LYS A 84 9.96 -12.81 5.73
CA LYS A 84 11.15 -13.34 6.38
C LYS A 84 11.69 -12.36 7.43
N PRO A 85 12.55 -12.79 8.37
CA PRO A 85 13.17 -11.90 9.36
C PRO A 85 13.87 -10.69 8.75
N ASP A 86 14.55 -10.89 7.62
CA ASP A 86 15.27 -9.85 6.87
C ASP A 86 14.43 -9.24 5.71
N GLY A 87 13.14 -9.56 5.65
CA GLY A 87 12.23 -9.06 4.63
C GLY A 87 11.84 -7.60 4.85
N SER A 88 11.37 -6.97 3.79
CA SER A 88 10.89 -5.58 3.81
C SER A 88 9.51 -5.42 3.16
N ILE A 89 8.82 -4.37 3.56
CA ILE A 89 7.52 -3.99 3.02
C ILE A 89 7.60 -2.61 2.39
N TRP A 90 6.96 -2.46 1.24
CA TRP A 90 6.70 -1.19 0.57
C TRP A 90 5.20 -0.99 0.50
N VAL A 91 4.72 0.14 0.97
CA VAL A 91 3.29 0.47 0.94
C VAL A 91 3.11 1.80 0.27
N ILE A 92 2.38 1.82 -0.85
CA ILE A 92 2.04 3.05 -1.55
C ILE A 92 0.73 3.63 -1.02
N GLY A 93 0.64 4.94 -1.00
CA GLY A 93 -0.58 5.65 -0.64
C GLY A 93 -0.54 7.11 -1.06
N SER A 94 -1.72 7.73 -1.00
CA SER A 94 -1.88 9.17 -1.22
C SER A 94 -2.04 9.91 0.11
N TYR A 95 -2.20 11.24 0.04
CA TYR A 95 -2.48 12.07 1.22
C TYR A 95 -3.76 11.66 1.99
N HIS A 96 -4.63 10.83 1.40
CA HIS A 96 -5.84 10.35 2.09
C HIS A 96 -5.54 9.30 3.15
N ASN A 97 -4.56 8.43 2.91
CA ASN A 97 -4.35 7.25 3.73
C ASN A 97 -2.90 7.08 4.25
N ILE A 98 -1.90 7.72 3.61
CA ILE A 98 -0.49 7.45 3.90
C ILE A 98 -0.10 7.65 5.38
N PHE A 99 -0.65 8.65 6.05
CA PHE A 99 -0.36 8.92 7.46
C PHE A 99 -0.92 7.82 8.37
N ARG A 100 -2.08 7.23 8.01
CA ARG A 100 -2.67 6.11 8.75
C ARG A 100 -1.88 4.82 8.51
N LEU A 101 -1.47 4.58 7.26
CA LEU A 101 -0.60 3.45 6.91
C LEU A 101 0.71 3.49 7.69
N GLY A 102 1.37 4.65 7.77
CA GLY A 102 2.59 4.86 8.53
C GLY A 102 2.40 4.63 10.04
N TYR A 103 1.31 5.13 10.61
CA TYR A 103 0.95 4.90 12.01
C TYR A 103 0.75 3.41 12.30
N ILE A 104 -0.03 2.71 11.46
CA ILE A 104 -0.33 1.29 11.65
C ILE A 104 0.92 0.41 11.48
N LEU A 105 1.81 0.74 10.52
CA LEU A 105 3.09 0.05 10.40
C LEU A 105 3.91 0.12 11.70
N GLN A 106 3.97 1.30 12.34
CA GLN A 106 4.67 1.48 13.62
C GLN A 106 3.97 0.73 14.76
N ASP A 107 2.63 0.75 14.83
CA ASP A 107 1.85 -0.01 15.81
C ASP A 107 2.10 -1.53 15.71
N LEU A 108 2.42 -2.02 14.52
CA LEU A 108 2.74 -3.42 14.24
C LEU A 108 4.24 -3.72 14.34
N ASP A 109 5.04 -2.86 14.96
CA ASP A 109 6.49 -3.02 15.15
C ASP A 109 7.29 -3.18 13.84
N PHE A 110 6.84 -2.61 12.74
CA PHE A 110 7.71 -2.43 11.58
C PHE A 110 8.69 -1.30 11.83
N TRP A 111 9.91 -1.44 11.34
CA TRP A 111 10.92 -0.41 11.41
C TRP A 111 10.93 0.41 10.12
N LEU A 112 10.45 1.66 10.18
CA LEU A 112 10.42 2.54 9.03
C LEU A 112 11.84 2.90 8.62
N LEU A 113 12.16 2.74 7.33
CA LEU A 113 13.47 3.04 6.74
C LEU A 113 13.44 4.40 6.02
N ASN A 114 12.51 4.57 5.08
CA ASN A 114 12.32 5.81 4.33
C ASN A 114 10.86 5.98 3.91
N ASP A 115 10.51 7.22 3.61
CA ASP A 115 9.47 7.57 2.67
C ASP A 115 10.10 7.91 1.30
N VAL A 116 9.41 7.54 0.24
CA VAL A 116 9.84 7.79 -1.15
C VAL A 116 8.71 8.48 -1.89
N ILE A 117 9.02 9.58 -2.56
CA ILE A 117 8.04 10.35 -3.32
C ILE A 117 8.05 9.90 -4.78
N TRP A 118 6.94 9.36 -5.22
CA TRP A 118 6.69 9.10 -6.64
C TRP A 118 5.98 10.30 -7.28
N ARG A 119 6.75 11.15 -7.96
CA ARG A 119 6.23 12.33 -8.63
C ARG A 119 5.47 11.95 -9.90
N LYS A 120 4.22 12.39 -10.01
CA LYS A 120 3.39 12.21 -11.21
C LYS A 120 3.78 13.25 -12.26
N VAL A 121 3.96 12.82 -13.51
CA VAL A 121 4.26 13.72 -14.63
C VAL A 121 3.01 14.39 -15.19
N ASN A 122 1.84 13.75 -15.03
CA ASN A 122 0.53 14.21 -15.51
C ASN A 122 -0.53 14.13 -14.40
N PRO A 123 -0.36 14.87 -13.28
CA PRO A 123 -1.32 14.82 -12.19
C PRO A 123 -2.68 15.37 -12.64
N MET A 124 -3.75 14.80 -12.09
CA MET A 124 -5.10 15.32 -12.33
C MET A 124 -5.21 16.72 -11.74
N PRO A 125 -5.56 17.74 -12.54
CA PRO A 125 -5.66 19.11 -12.06
C PRO A 125 -6.82 19.28 -11.07
N ASN A 126 -6.68 20.27 -10.19
CA ASN A 126 -7.78 20.69 -9.32
C ASN A 126 -8.67 21.70 -10.06
N PHE A 127 -9.71 21.21 -10.72
CA PHE A 127 -10.59 22.01 -11.55
C PHE A 127 -11.34 23.13 -10.79
N ARG A 128 -11.50 23.02 -9.47
CA ARG A 128 -12.19 24.05 -8.67
C ARG A 128 -11.26 25.13 -8.13
N GLY A 129 -9.95 25.02 -8.33
CA GLY A 129 -8.97 26.00 -7.85
C GLY A 129 -8.96 26.24 -6.34
N ARG A 130 -9.45 25.29 -5.53
CA ARG A 130 -9.64 25.46 -4.08
C ARG A 130 -8.57 24.80 -3.22
N ARG A 131 -7.66 24.05 -3.84
CA ARG A 131 -6.54 23.34 -3.19
C ARG A 131 -5.41 23.09 -4.19
N PHE A 132 -4.25 22.71 -3.70
CA PHE A 132 -3.14 22.31 -4.55
C PHE A 132 -3.45 21.02 -5.33
N THR A 133 -2.86 20.89 -6.51
CA THR A 133 -2.89 19.65 -7.28
C THR A 133 -2.08 18.58 -6.56
N ASN A 134 -2.65 17.38 -6.40
CA ASN A 134 -1.93 16.25 -5.85
C ASN A 134 -1.04 15.63 -6.94
N ALA A 135 0.25 15.98 -6.93
CA ALA A 135 1.21 15.63 -7.97
C ALA A 135 2.19 14.52 -7.56
N HIS A 136 1.89 13.78 -6.49
CA HIS A 136 2.72 12.65 -6.07
C HIS A 136 1.91 11.58 -5.34
N GLU A 137 2.49 10.40 -5.24
CA GLU A 137 2.16 9.37 -4.27
C GLU A 137 3.36 9.19 -3.33
N THR A 138 3.10 8.71 -2.14
CA THR A 138 4.15 8.39 -1.17
C THR A 138 4.25 6.89 -0.99
N LEU A 139 5.46 6.36 -1.01
CA LEU A 139 5.72 4.97 -0.64
C LEU A 139 6.45 4.97 0.71
N ILE A 140 5.95 4.18 1.65
CA ILE A 140 6.67 3.91 2.89
C ILE A 140 7.45 2.61 2.70
N TRP A 141 8.75 2.67 2.95
CA TRP A 141 9.62 1.50 3.00
C TRP A 141 9.96 1.17 4.45
N ALA A 142 9.71 -0.07 4.85
CA ALA A 142 9.97 -0.53 6.19
C ALA A 142 10.55 -1.94 6.20
N SER A 143 11.41 -2.24 7.15
CA SER A 143 11.86 -3.60 7.44
C SER A 143 10.97 -4.25 8.50
N LYS A 144 10.99 -5.59 8.56
CA LYS A 144 10.18 -6.36 9.52
C LYS A 144 10.48 -5.97 10.96
N THR A 145 11.77 -5.69 11.27
CA THR A 145 12.22 -5.25 12.61
C THR A 145 13.40 -4.29 12.47
N LYS A 146 13.74 -3.61 13.56
CA LYS A 146 14.93 -2.73 13.64
C LYS A 146 16.25 -3.47 13.33
N THR A 147 16.32 -4.76 13.60
CA THR A 147 17.53 -5.58 13.44
C THR A 147 17.57 -6.36 12.14
N SER A 148 16.56 -6.25 11.30
CA SER A 148 16.48 -6.90 9.98
C SER A 148 17.65 -6.47 9.08
N LYS A 149 18.27 -7.44 8.40
CA LYS A 149 19.36 -7.23 7.43
C LYS A 149 18.78 -7.18 6.02
N TYR A 150 17.93 -6.18 5.76
CA TYR A 150 17.28 -6.02 4.46
C TYR A 150 18.30 -5.75 3.34
N THR A 151 17.95 -6.15 2.13
CA THR A 151 18.80 -5.92 0.95
C THR A 151 18.65 -4.48 0.44
N PHE A 152 19.76 -3.76 0.29
CA PHE A 152 19.82 -2.45 -0.35
C PHE A 152 21.05 -2.38 -1.26
N ASN A 153 20.84 -2.21 -2.56
CA ASN A 153 21.95 -2.12 -3.52
C ASN A 153 22.38 -0.67 -3.70
N TYR A 154 23.22 -0.21 -2.78
CA TYR A 154 23.72 1.15 -2.74
C TYR A 154 24.45 1.57 -4.02
N GLU A 155 25.26 0.68 -4.61
CA GLU A 155 26.02 1.01 -5.82
C GLU A 155 25.11 1.21 -7.04
N ALA A 156 24.02 0.44 -7.16
CA ALA A 156 23.03 0.63 -8.22
C ALA A 156 22.23 1.93 -8.07
N MET A 157 22.18 2.52 -6.89
CA MET A 157 21.46 3.77 -6.64
C MET A 157 22.30 5.03 -6.87
N LYS A 158 23.62 4.89 -7.08
CA LYS A 158 24.53 6.01 -7.36
C LYS A 158 24.61 6.38 -8.86
N SER A 159 24.18 5.48 -9.73
CA SER A 159 24.16 5.67 -11.20
C SER A 159 22.85 6.39 -11.62
#